data_f516db2765feb39cb4386a3c357e6e9d
#
_entry.id   f516db2765feb39cb4386a3c357e6e9d
#
_cell.length_a   1.000
_cell.length_b   1.000
_cell.length_c   1.000
_cell.angle_alpha   90.00
_cell.angle_beta   90.00
_cell.angle_gamma   90.00
#
_symmetry.space_group_name_H-M   'P 1'
#
loop_
_entity.id
_entity.type
_entity.pdbx_description
1 polymer ?
#
loop_
_entity_poly.entity_id
_entity_poly.type
_entity_poly.pdbx_seq_one_letter_code
_entity_poly.pdbx_strand_id
1 'polypeptide(L)'
;MLAIDTNVIVRLLVRHDDEQLRRAKSLLASSEVFVANTVMLECEWVLRSAYGFDAASFVKAFRGFAGLANVRLEDPQLAVAALEWHERGIDFADAMHLGRAEGCEAFVSFDKGLAKAAVTMGAMRVRAP
;
A
#
# COMPACT_ATOMS: atom_id res chain seq x y z
N MET A 1 -15.13 4.41 14.68
CA MET A 1 -14.22 4.10 13.54
C MET A 1 -14.63 2.79 12.91
N LEU A 2 -14.68 2.75 11.59
CA LEU A 2 -15.11 1.58 10.83
C LEU A 2 -13.93 1.02 10.01
N ALA A 3 -13.65 -0.26 10.13
CA ALA A 3 -12.71 -0.91 9.23
C ALA A 3 -13.35 -1.09 7.86
N ILE A 4 -12.63 -0.78 6.79
CA ILE A 4 -13.15 -0.87 5.43
C ILE A 4 -12.39 -1.92 4.62
N ASP A 5 -13.11 -2.53 3.70
CA ASP A 5 -12.58 -3.56 2.82
C ASP A 5 -11.92 -2.93 1.57
N THR A 6 -11.12 -3.72 0.91
CA THR A 6 -10.43 -3.37 -0.32
C THR A 6 -11.36 -2.80 -1.38
N ASN A 7 -12.53 -3.39 -1.60
CA ASN A 7 -13.45 -2.94 -2.65
C ASN A 7 -13.99 -1.52 -2.42
N VAL A 8 -14.11 -1.08 -1.17
CA VAL A 8 -14.50 0.31 -0.86
C VAL A 8 -13.42 1.28 -1.34
N ILE A 9 -12.16 0.98 -1.04
CA ILE A 9 -11.02 1.82 -1.44
C ILE A 9 -10.88 1.82 -2.97
N VAL A 10 -10.96 0.64 -3.59
CA VAL A 10 -10.85 0.51 -5.05
C VAL A 10 -11.90 1.37 -5.76
N ARG A 11 -13.15 1.38 -5.27
CA ARG A 11 -14.21 2.24 -5.83
C ARG A 11 -13.85 3.71 -5.77
N LEU A 12 -13.25 4.15 -4.68
CA LEU A 12 -12.82 5.55 -4.53
C LEU A 12 -11.68 5.90 -5.48
N LEU A 13 -10.73 4.98 -5.69
CA LEU A 13 -9.54 5.26 -6.50
C LEU A 13 -9.79 5.09 -8.00
N VAL A 14 -10.67 4.18 -8.41
CA VAL A 14 -11.02 3.98 -9.82
C VAL A 14 -12.00 5.04 -10.33
N ARG A 15 -12.85 5.55 -9.46
CA ARG A 15 -13.75 6.67 -9.72
C ARG A 15 -14.72 6.48 -10.89
N HIS A 16 -15.31 5.30 -11.00
CA HIS A 16 -16.50 5.15 -11.83
C HIS A 16 -17.68 5.78 -11.11
N ASP A 17 -18.37 6.69 -11.78
CA ASP A 17 -19.52 7.39 -11.20
C ASP A 17 -20.74 6.46 -11.13
N ASP A 18 -20.83 5.73 -10.05
CA ASP A 18 -21.91 4.79 -9.78
C ASP A 18 -22.40 4.90 -8.33
N GLU A 19 -23.39 4.10 -7.98
CA GLU A 19 -23.99 4.04 -6.65
C GLU A 19 -22.95 3.67 -5.57
N GLN A 20 -22.05 2.75 -5.87
CA GLN A 20 -21.03 2.31 -4.92
C GLN A 20 -20.06 3.43 -4.61
N LEU A 21 -19.65 4.20 -5.61
CA LEU A 21 -18.79 5.36 -5.39
C LEU A 21 -19.47 6.40 -4.49
N ARG A 22 -20.75 6.70 -4.75
CA ARG A 22 -21.49 7.65 -3.91
C ARG A 22 -21.58 7.18 -2.46
N ARG A 23 -21.84 5.89 -2.25
CA ARG A 23 -21.90 5.31 -0.91
C ARG A 23 -20.55 5.35 -0.20
N ALA A 24 -19.46 5.04 -0.90
CA ALA A 24 -18.11 5.11 -0.36
C ALA A 24 -17.72 6.54 0.03
N LYS A 25 -18.02 7.51 -0.81
CA LYS A 25 -17.80 8.94 -0.49
C LYS A 25 -18.60 9.40 0.72
N SER A 26 -19.86 8.99 0.79
CA SER A 26 -20.71 9.32 1.93
C SER A 26 -20.18 8.75 3.24
N LEU A 27 -19.67 7.53 3.20
CA LEU A 27 -19.04 6.90 4.36
C LEU A 27 -17.84 7.71 4.86
N LEU A 28 -16.94 8.10 3.95
CA LEU A 28 -15.77 8.91 4.31
C LEU A 28 -16.13 10.29 4.83
N ALA A 29 -17.23 10.86 4.37
CA ALA A 29 -17.69 12.16 4.84
C ALA A 29 -18.23 12.11 6.27
N SER A 30 -18.74 10.96 6.72
CA SER A 30 -19.46 10.82 7.98
C SER A 30 -18.74 10.01 9.06
N SER A 31 -17.66 9.30 8.72
CA SER A 31 -17.04 8.37 9.66
C SER A 31 -15.53 8.33 9.49
N GLU A 32 -14.81 8.09 10.58
CA GLU A 32 -13.42 7.67 10.51
C GLU A 32 -13.34 6.23 10.03
N VAL A 33 -12.40 5.95 9.13
CA VAL A 33 -12.20 4.62 8.58
C VAL A 33 -10.80 4.12 8.87
N PHE A 34 -10.72 2.83 9.19
CA PHE A 34 -9.46 2.13 9.45
C PHE A 34 -9.11 1.26 8.26
N VAL A 35 -7.83 1.33 7.84
CA VAL A 35 -7.29 0.55 6.73
C VAL A 35 -6.20 -0.38 7.26
N ALA A 36 -6.47 -1.68 7.25
CA ALA A 36 -5.49 -2.68 7.65
C ALA A 36 -4.34 -2.77 6.63
N ASN A 37 -3.16 -3.16 7.09
CA ASN A 37 -2.02 -3.40 6.20
C ASN A 37 -2.35 -4.42 5.11
N THR A 38 -3.10 -5.47 5.47
CA THR A 38 -3.55 -6.49 4.51
C THR A 38 -4.48 -5.93 3.44
N VAL A 39 -5.35 -5.00 3.81
CA VAL A 39 -6.22 -4.30 2.86
C VAL A 39 -5.41 -3.39 1.93
N MET A 40 -4.44 -2.65 2.47
CA MET A 40 -3.56 -1.83 1.64
C MET A 40 -2.80 -2.68 0.62
N LEU A 41 -2.27 -3.82 1.05
CA LEU A 41 -1.57 -4.76 0.17
C LEU A 41 -2.48 -5.27 -0.95
N GLU A 42 -3.69 -5.67 -0.61
CA GLU A 42 -4.66 -6.16 -1.60
C GLU A 42 -5.09 -5.06 -2.57
N CYS A 43 -5.21 -3.81 -2.12
CA CYS A 43 -5.52 -2.68 -2.99
C CYS A 43 -4.51 -2.55 -4.13
N GLU A 44 -3.21 -2.65 -3.85
CA GLU A 44 -2.19 -2.58 -4.89
C GLU A 44 -2.36 -3.74 -5.88
N TRP A 45 -2.55 -4.95 -5.38
CA TRP A 45 -2.72 -6.12 -6.23
C TRP A 45 -3.93 -5.99 -7.16
N VAL A 46 -5.08 -5.57 -6.63
CA VAL A 46 -6.32 -5.40 -7.42
C VAL A 46 -6.16 -4.28 -8.45
N LEU A 47 -5.65 -3.13 -8.05
CA LEU A 47 -5.48 -1.99 -8.96
C LEU A 47 -4.50 -2.30 -10.09
N ARG A 48 -3.44 -3.04 -9.80
CA ARG A 48 -2.47 -3.46 -10.80
C ARG A 48 -3.06 -4.54 -11.72
N SER A 49 -3.63 -5.61 -11.16
CA SER A 49 -4.05 -6.77 -11.95
C SER A 49 -5.37 -6.58 -12.68
N ALA A 50 -6.33 -5.86 -12.09
CA ALA A 50 -7.66 -5.65 -12.68
C ALA A 50 -7.80 -4.32 -13.42
N TYR A 51 -7.04 -3.30 -13.05
CA TYR A 51 -7.18 -1.95 -13.60
C TYR A 51 -5.92 -1.41 -14.27
N GLY A 52 -4.83 -2.17 -14.30
CA GLY A 52 -3.61 -1.80 -15.01
C GLY A 52 -2.83 -0.64 -14.39
N PHE A 53 -2.98 -0.36 -13.11
CA PHE A 53 -2.20 0.67 -12.44
C PHE A 53 -0.73 0.26 -12.40
N ASP A 54 0.16 1.17 -12.79
CA ASP A 54 1.59 1.02 -12.52
C ASP A 54 1.93 1.52 -11.12
N ALA A 55 3.19 1.38 -10.73
CA ALA A 55 3.64 1.79 -9.40
C ALA A 55 3.37 3.27 -9.13
N ALA A 56 3.71 4.14 -10.08
CA ALA A 56 3.51 5.58 -9.91
C ALA A 56 2.04 5.95 -9.75
N SER A 57 1.17 5.34 -10.53
CA SER A 57 -0.29 5.57 -10.47
C SER A 57 -0.87 5.10 -9.13
N PHE A 58 -0.48 3.91 -8.69
CA PHE A 58 -0.93 3.39 -7.40
C PHE A 58 -0.46 4.28 -6.24
N VAL A 59 0.81 4.61 -6.21
CA VAL A 59 1.39 5.41 -5.13
C VAL A 59 0.71 6.77 -5.04
N LYS A 60 0.52 7.44 -6.18
CA LYS A 60 -0.18 8.73 -6.22
C LYS A 60 -1.61 8.63 -5.70
N ALA A 61 -2.36 7.65 -6.18
CA ALA A 61 -3.76 7.46 -5.80
C ALA A 61 -3.89 7.10 -4.31
N PHE A 62 -3.07 6.18 -3.84
CA PHE A 62 -3.13 5.74 -2.44
C PHE A 62 -2.69 6.84 -1.47
N ARG A 63 -1.63 7.59 -1.79
CA ARG A 63 -1.21 8.75 -0.99
C ARG A 63 -2.33 9.79 -0.87
N GLY A 64 -3.04 10.07 -1.97
CA GLY A 64 -4.18 10.97 -1.94
C GLY A 64 -5.28 10.50 -1.01
N PHE A 65 -5.61 9.22 -1.08
CA PHE A 65 -6.60 8.61 -0.19
C PHE A 65 -6.16 8.64 1.27
N ALA A 66 -4.93 8.19 1.54
CA ALA A 66 -4.38 8.11 2.90
C ALA A 66 -4.25 9.48 3.57
N GLY A 67 -4.14 10.55 2.79
CA GLY A 67 -4.07 11.93 3.28
C GLY A 67 -5.41 12.53 3.68
N LEU A 68 -6.53 11.86 3.43
CA LEU A 68 -7.85 12.36 3.82
C LEU A 68 -8.00 12.35 5.35
N ALA A 69 -8.71 13.35 5.87
CA ALA A 69 -8.79 13.60 7.31
C ALA A 69 -9.35 12.41 8.12
N ASN A 70 -10.27 11.66 7.53
CA ASN A 70 -10.97 10.58 8.21
C ASN A 70 -10.34 9.18 7.97
N VAL A 71 -9.20 9.11 7.29
CA VAL A 71 -8.52 7.85 7.01
C VAL A 71 -7.43 7.59 8.04
N ARG A 72 -7.47 6.41 8.65
CA ARG A 72 -6.46 5.94 9.60
C ARG A 72 -5.85 4.64 9.09
N LEU A 73 -4.56 4.68 8.78
CA LEU A 73 -3.82 3.47 8.39
C LEU A 73 -3.38 2.72 9.64
N GLU A 74 -3.33 1.40 9.56
CA GLU A 74 -2.86 0.55 10.66
C GLU A 74 -1.44 0.92 11.09
N ASP A 75 -0.56 1.15 10.13
CA ASP A 75 0.83 1.54 10.37
C ASP A 75 1.25 2.63 9.35
N PRO A 76 1.07 3.91 9.71
CA PRO A 76 1.42 5.00 8.79
C PRO A 76 2.89 5.03 8.39
N GLN A 77 3.81 4.68 9.29
CA GLN A 77 5.25 4.69 8.99
C GLN A 77 5.61 3.60 7.98
N LEU A 78 5.03 2.40 8.14
CA LEU A 78 5.18 1.33 7.16
C LEU A 78 4.66 1.76 5.78
N ALA A 79 3.49 2.38 5.75
CA ALA A 79 2.90 2.84 4.49
C ALA A 79 3.81 3.85 3.77
N VAL A 80 4.35 4.82 4.48
CA VAL A 80 5.28 5.81 3.91
C VAL A 80 6.50 5.12 3.29
N ALA A 81 7.14 4.22 4.03
CA ALA A 81 8.34 3.53 3.56
C ALA A 81 8.03 2.61 2.37
N ALA A 82 6.97 1.81 2.46
CA ALA A 82 6.62 0.85 1.42
C ALA A 82 6.22 1.52 0.12
N LEU A 83 5.45 2.61 0.19
CA LEU A 83 5.06 3.37 -0.99
C LEU A 83 6.28 4.00 -1.68
N GLU A 84 7.21 4.56 -0.91
CA GLU A 84 8.45 5.12 -1.46
C GLU A 84 9.29 4.06 -2.16
N TRP A 85 9.52 2.92 -1.52
CA TRP A 85 10.30 1.83 -2.11
C TRP A 85 9.62 1.26 -3.34
N HIS A 86 8.30 1.12 -3.31
CA HIS A 86 7.53 0.65 -4.46
C HIS A 86 7.63 1.60 -5.66
N GLU A 87 7.51 2.89 -5.42
CA GLU A 87 7.67 3.92 -6.47
C GLU A 87 9.05 3.85 -7.12
N ARG A 88 10.07 3.47 -6.35
CA ARG A 88 11.46 3.33 -6.80
C ARG A 88 11.79 1.96 -7.38
N GLY A 89 10.82 1.05 -7.45
CA GLY A 89 10.96 -0.21 -8.19
C GLY A 89 10.89 -1.51 -7.40
N ILE A 90 10.68 -1.47 -6.09
CA ILE A 90 10.46 -2.70 -5.31
C ILE A 90 9.00 -3.13 -5.45
N ASP A 91 8.76 -4.41 -5.70
CA ASP A 91 7.41 -4.98 -5.64
C ASP A 91 6.73 -4.60 -4.33
N PHE A 92 5.44 -4.24 -4.38
CA PHE A 92 4.79 -3.68 -3.20
C PHE A 92 4.69 -4.67 -2.04
N ALA A 93 4.41 -5.94 -2.33
CA ALA A 93 4.41 -6.96 -1.28
C ALA A 93 5.78 -7.09 -0.63
N ASP A 94 6.85 -7.10 -1.44
CA ASP A 94 8.22 -7.14 -0.92
C ASP A 94 8.55 -5.90 -0.09
N ALA A 95 8.12 -4.72 -0.52
CA ALA A 95 8.30 -3.49 0.23
C ALA A 95 7.61 -3.57 1.61
N MET A 96 6.40 -4.09 1.65
CA MET A 96 5.67 -4.29 2.90
C MET A 96 6.37 -5.31 3.81
N HIS A 97 6.85 -6.41 3.25
CA HIS A 97 7.60 -7.41 4.01
C HIS A 97 8.86 -6.83 4.64
N LEU A 98 9.63 -6.07 3.85
CA LEU A 98 10.86 -5.41 4.34
C LEU A 98 10.56 -4.45 5.48
N GLY A 99 9.54 -3.62 5.31
CA GLY A 99 9.16 -2.66 6.34
C GLY A 99 8.69 -3.32 7.64
N ARG A 100 7.97 -4.44 7.53
CA ARG A 100 7.50 -5.18 8.71
C ARG A 100 8.60 -5.99 9.40
N ALA A 101 9.68 -6.26 8.69
CA ALA A 101 10.83 -6.99 9.25
C ALA A 101 11.83 -6.08 9.98
N GLU A 102 11.56 -4.78 10.08
CA GLU A 102 12.40 -3.85 10.82
C GLU A 102 12.63 -4.36 12.25
N GLY A 103 13.88 -4.32 12.69
CA GLY A 103 14.29 -4.87 13.98
C GLY A 103 14.82 -6.30 13.91
N CYS A 104 14.62 -6.99 12.79
CA CYS A 104 15.27 -8.28 12.55
C CYS A 104 16.70 -8.06 12.04
N GLU A 105 17.55 -9.05 12.22
CA GLU A 105 18.95 -8.98 11.77
C GLU A 105 19.06 -8.87 10.24
N ALA A 106 18.23 -9.62 9.51
CA ALA A 106 18.20 -9.61 8.05
C ALA A 106 16.86 -10.14 7.56
N PHE A 107 16.52 -9.78 6.34
CA PHE A 107 15.45 -10.41 5.58
C PHE A 107 16.07 -11.46 4.65
N VAL A 108 15.64 -12.71 4.77
CA VAL A 108 16.23 -13.82 4.02
C VAL A 108 15.38 -14.13 2.80
N SER A 109 15.99 -14.08 1.62
CA SER A 109 15.31 -14.32 0.34
C SER A 109 16.28 -14.86 -0.69
N PHE A 110 15.79 -15.67 -1.62
CA PHE A 110 16.54 -16.07 -2.80
C PHE A 110 16.58 -15.00 -3.89
N ASP A 111 15.78 -13.94 -3.76
CA ASP A 111 15.68 -12.89 -4.77
C ASP A 111 16.88 -11.94 -4.71
N LYS A 112 17.82 -12.13 -5.66
CA LYS A 112 19.03 -11.31 -5.76
C LYS A 112 18.73 -9.88 -6.16
N GLY A 113 17.69 -9.65 -6.96
CA GLY A 113 17.26 -8.32 -7.36
C GLY A 113 16.74 -7.52 -6.16
N LEU A 114 15.99 -8.17 -5.30
CA LEU A 114 15.51 -7.56 -4.06
C LEU A 114 16.69 -7.19 -3.14
N ALA A 115 17.65 -8.08 -2.98
CA ALA A 115 18.83 -7.79 -2.14
C ALA A 115 19.59 -6.57 -2.65
N LYS A 116 19.80 -6.45 -3.95
CA LYS A 116 20.45 -5.29 -4.57
C LYS A 116 19.66 -4.01 -4.40
N ALA A 117 18.36 -4.06 -4.67
CA ALA A 117 17.48 -2.89 -4.54
C ALA A 117 17.42 -2.40 -3.09
N ALA A 118 17.34 -3.29 -2.12
CA ALA A 118 17.31 -2.93 -0.70
C ALA A 118 18.55 -2.14 -0.27
N VAL A 119 19.73 -2.52 -0.74
CA VAL A 119 20.97 -1.78 -0.47
C VAL A 119 20.88 -0.35 -1.04
N THR A 120 20.46 -0.23 -2.29
CA THR A 120 20.35 1.07 -2.97
C THR A 120 19.37 2.00 -2.26
N MET A 121 18.31 1.46 -1.70
CA MET A 121 17.24 2.24 -1.07
C MET A 121 17.45 2.47 0.43
N GLY A 122 18.54 1.97 0.99
CA GLY A 122 18.80 2.09 2.43
C GLY A 122 17.80 1.31 3.29
N ALA A 123 17.16 0.28 2.72
CA ALA A 123 16.32 -0.64 3.45
C ALA A 123 17.18 -1.63 4.25
N MET A 124 16.51 -2.48 5.04
CA MET A 124 17.24 -3.47 5.82
C MET A 124 18.05 -4.44 4.95
N ARG A 125 19.03 -5.11 5.56
CA ARG A 125 19.84 -6.11 4.88
C ARG A 125 18.99 -7.26 4.36
N VAL A 126 19.15 -7.59 3.10
CA VAL A 126 18.55 -8.78 2.47
C VAL A 126 19.70 -9.73 2.08
N ARG A 127 19.58 -10.99 2.44
CA ARG A 127 20.60 -11.99 2.10
C ARG A 127 19.97 -13.34 1.74
N ALA A 128 20.73 -14.15 1.04
CA ALA A 128 20.35 -15.55 0.80
C ALA A 128 20.46 -16.39 2.07
N PRO A 129 19.77 -17.51 2.13
CA PRO A 129 19.90 -18.48 3.23
C PRO A 129 21.32 -19.01 3.39
#